data_4512fddd802cdb07ad7853e249fa88b6
#
_entry.id   4512fddd802cdb07ad7853e249fa88b6
#
_cell.length_a   1.000
_cell.length_b   1.000
_cell.length_c   1.000
_cell.angle_alpha   90.00
_cell.angle_beta   90.00
_cell.angle_gamma   90.00
#
_symmetry.space_group_name_H-M   'P 1'
#
loop_
_entity.id
_entity.type
_entity.pdbx_description
1 polymer ?
#
loop_
_entity_poly.entity_id
_entity_poly.type
_entity_poly.pdbx_seq_one_letter_code
_entity_poly.pdbx_strand_id
1 'polypeptide(L)'
;GDVYKRQVQESPDGLAQAFIIGEEFIGDDSVAMVLGDNIFAGHGLTKRLHAAVENAKTGKGATVFGYYVDDPERFGIVEFDSEGKAISIEEKPEHPKSNYCVTGLYFYDNKVVEYAKNLKPSARGELEITDLNRIYLEEGQLNVELLGQGFTWLDTGTHESLVDATNFVKTMETHQHRKIACLEEIAYLNGWISKEEVLKVYELLKKNQYGQYLMDVLNGKYLDARR
;
A
#
# COMPACT_ATOMS: atom_id res chain seq x y z
N GLY A 1 6.33 -2.27 -24.35
CA GLY A 1 7.39 -1.90 -23.41
C GLY A 1 7.47 -2.89 -22.26
N ASP A 2 8.62 -2.99 -21.58
CA ASP A 2 8.78 -3.86 -20.43
C ASP A 2 7.79 -3.46 -19.33
N VAL A 3 6.92 -4.38 -18.95
CA VAL A 3 5.91 -4.18 -17.90
C VAL A 3 6.55 -4.16 -16.51
N TYR A 4 7.81 -4.58 -16.41
CA TYR A 4 8.54 -4.71 -15.16
C TYR A 4 9.95 -4.17 -15.27
N LYS A 5 10.33 -3.22 -14.41
CA LYS A 5 11.69 -2.70 -14.30
C LYS A 5 12.22 -2.88 -12.89
N ARG A 6 13.52 -3.11 -12.76
CA ARG A 6 14.25 -3.11 -11.50
C ARG A 6 15.24 -1.94 -11.52
N GLN A 7 15.04 -1.00 -10.60
CA GLN A 7 15.97 0.10 -10.38
C GLN A 7 16.66 -0.10 -9.03
N VAL A 8 17.93 0.28 -8.98
CA VAL A 8 18.73 0.17 -7.77
C VAL A 8 18.78 1.54 -7.10
N GLN A 9 18.44 1.59 -5.81
CA GLN A 9 18.77 2.72 -4.95
C GLN A 9 20.17 2.45 -4.39
N GLU A 10 21.16 3.22 -4.79
CA GLU A 10 22.58 2.99 -4.44
C GLU A 10 22.88 3.27 -2.96
N SER A 11 22.15 4.22 -2.35
CA SER A 11 22.22 4.53 -0.92
C SER A 11 20.82 4.77 -0.36
N PRO A 12 20.58 4.54 0.95
CA PRO A 12 19.26 4.68 1.56
C PRO A 12 18.94 6.16 1.85
N ASP A 13 18.84 6.98 0.82
CA ASP A 13 18.64 8.43 0.92
C ASP A 13 17.17 8.84 1.13
N GLY A 14 16.33 7.90 1.54
CA GLY A 14 14.91 8.13 1.86
C GLY A 14 13.94 7.60 0.80
N LEU A 15 12.68 7.43 1.19
CA LEU A 15 11.64 6.83 0.34
C LEU A 15 11.27 7.70 -0.85
N ALA A 16 11.28 9.03 -0.70
CA ALA A 16 10.92 9.93 -1.79
C ALA A 16 11.91 9.88 -2.96
N GLN A 17 13.15 9.41 -2.74
CA GLN A 17 14.12 9.21 -3.80
C GLN A 17 13.64 8.21 -4.88
N ALA A 18 12.75 7.28 -4.50
CA ALA A 18 12.20 6.31 -5.45
C ALA A 18 11.49 6.96 -6.64
N PHE A 19 10.84 8.12 -6.45
CA PHE A 19 10.19 8.85 -7.53
C PHE A 19 11.20 9.51 -8.48
N ILE A 20 12.37 9.92 -7.97
CA ILE A 20 13.47 10.47 -8.78
C ILE A 20 14.10 9.36 -9.61
N ILE A 21 14.41 8.22 -8.98
CA ILE A 21 14.99 7.05 -9.65
C ILE A 21 14.00 6.45 -10.66
N GLY A 22 12.71 6.46 -10.33
CA GLY A 22 11.62 5.92 -11.14
C GLY A 22 11.08 6.87 -12.20
N GLU A 23 11.58 8.10 -12.34
CA GLU A 23 11.03 9.13 -13.21
C GLU A 23 10.75 8.65 -14.64
N GLU A 24 11.75 8.03 -15.27
CA GLU A 24 11.61 7.52 -16.64
C GLU A 24 10.54 6.41 -16.76
N PHE A 25 10.37 5.62 -15.70
CA PHE A 25 9.34 4.58 -15.63
C PHE A 25 7.96 5.18 -15.41
N ILE A 26 7.84 6.20 -14.56
CA ILE A 26 6.58 6.90 -14.25
C ILE A 26 6.10 7.68 -15.48
N GLY A 27 7.02 8.37 -16.17
CA GLY A 27 6.67 9.21 -17.32
C GLY A 27 5.63 10.26 -16.94
N ASP A 28 4.53 10.33 -17.72
CA ASP A 28 3.42 11.27 -17.50
C ASP A 28 2.26 10.67 -16.69
N ASP A 29 2.43 9.47 -16.15
CA ASP A 29 1.37 8.77 -15.41
C ASP A 29 1.31 9.18 -13.92
N SER A 30 0.14 8.93 -13.30
CA SER A 30 0.02 8.86 -11.85
C SER A 30 0.70 7.61 -11.31
N VAL A 31 1.09 7.59 -10.04
CA VAL A 31 1.88 6.50 -9.47
C VAL A 31 1.33 6.04 -8.13
N ALA A 32 1.38 4.74 -7.88
CA ALA A 32 1.20 4.14 -6.57
C ALA A 32 2.53 3.60 -6.05
N MET A 33 2.85 3.90 -4.79
CA MET A 33 3.98 3.30 -4.07
C MET A 33 3.44 2.41 -2.96
N VAL A 34 3.99 1.21 -2.88
CA VAL A 34 3.68 0.23 -1.82
C VAL A 34 4.98 -0.22 -1.18
N LEU A 35 5.06 -0.14 0.13
CA LEU A 35 6.18 -0.70 0.87
C LEU A 35 6.02 -2.22 0.98
N GLY A 36 7.06 -2.97 0.61
CA GLY A 36 7.00 -4.42 0.45
C GLY A 36 6.87 -5.22 1.75
N ASP A 37 7.07 -4.58 2.89
CA ASP A 37 6.94 -5.12 4.24
C ASP A 37 5.59 -4.82 4.90
N ASN A 38 4.66 -4.19 4.18
CA ASN A 38 3.35 -3.83 4.68
C ASN A 38 2.27 -4.83 4.23
N ILE A 39 1.45 -5.28 5.16
CA ILE A 39 0.29 -6.16 4.92
C ILE A 39 -0.98 -5.39 5.24
N PHE A 40 -1.92 -5.37 4.29
CA PHE A 40 -3.24 -4.76 4.45
C PHE A 40 -4.32 -5.82 4.30
N ALA A 41 -5.22 -5.90 5.26
CA ALA A 41 -6.39 -6.78 5.19
C ALA A 41 -7.61 -6.06 5.73
N GLY A 42 -8.72 -6.11 4.99
CA GLY A 42 -9.97 -5.49 5.43
C GLY A 42 -11.02 -5.50 4.34
N HIS A 43 -12.28 -5.50 4.78
CA HIS A 43 -13.40 -5.43 3.85
C HIS A 43 -13.48 -4.07 3.16
N GLY A 44 -13.68 -4.08 1.85
CA GLY A 44 -13.82 -2.84 1.07
C GLY A 44 -12.49 -2.15 0.72
N LEU A 45 -11.33 -2.75 1.00
CA LEU A 45 -10.02 -2.19 0.62
C LEU A 45 -9.96 -1.86 -0.88
N THR A 46 -10.39 -2.78 -1.74
CA THR A 46 -10.39 -2.58 -3.20
C THR A 46 -11.12 -1.30 -3.61
N LYS A 47 -12.29 -1.00 -3.00
CA LYS A 47 -13.05 0.22 -3.29
C LYS A 47 -12.26 1.48 -2.93
N ARG A 48 -11.56 1.46 -1.79
CA ARG A 48 -10.71 2.58 -1.34
C ARG A 48 -9.50 2.78 -2.26
N LEU A 49 -8.87 1.67 -2.70
CA LEU A 49 -7.78 1.72 -3.67
C LEU A 49 -8.23 2.33 -5.01
N HIS A 50 -9.40 1.93 -5.52
CA HIS A 50 -9.95 2.51 -6.74
C HIS A 50 -10.21 4.02 -6.59
N ALA A 51 -10.74 4.47 -5.45
CA ALA A 51 -10.94 5.89 -5.19
C ALA A 51 -9.62 6.67 -5.15
N ALA A 52 -8.57 6.10 -4.55
CA ALA A 52 -7.24 6.70 -4.52
C ALA A 52 -6.61 6.80 -5.92
N VAL A 53 -6.77 5.76 -6.75
CA VAL A 53 -6.34 5.77 -8.16
C VAL A 53 -7.05 6.88 -8.94
N GLU A 54 -8.38 7.01 -8.79
CA GLU A 54 -9.14 8.06 -9.48
C GLU A 54 -8.75 9.47 -9.03
N ASN A 55 -8.47 9.67 -7.74
CA ASN A 55 -7.94 10.96 -7.25
C ASN A 55 -6.61 11.32 -7.92
N ALA A 56 -5.66 10.37 -7.95
CA ALA A 56 -4.35 10.58 -8.56
C ALA A 56 -4.47 10.86 -10.08
N LYS A 57 -5.25 10.04 -10.81
CA LYS A 57 -5.45 10.19 -12.27
C LYS A 57 -6.14 11.50 -12.66
N THR A 58 -7.01 12.02 -11.82
CA THR A 58 -7.74 13.26 -12.10
C THR A 58 -6.99 14.51 -11.63
N GLY A 59 -5.72 14.38 -11.17
CA GLY A 59 -4.90 15.50 -10.72
C GLY A 59 -5.42 16.16 -9.44
N LYS A 60 -6.13 15.39 -8.60
CA LYS A 60 -6.62 15.85 -7.29
C LYS A 60 -5.58 15.69 -6.17
N GLY A 61 -4.34 15.45 -6.54
CA GLY A 61 -3.21 15.37 -5.63
C GLY A 61 -2.93 13.95 -5.13
N ALA A 62 -2.59 13.85 -3.84
CA ALA A 62 -2.17 12.61 -3.20
C ALA A 62 -3.27 11.98 -2.35
N THR A 63 -3.26 10.65 -2.24
CA THR A 63 -4.02 9.90 -1.24
C THR A 63 -3.08 8.99 -0.45
N VAL A 64 -3.13 9.11 0.87
CA VAL A 64 -2.42 8.25 1.82
C VAL A 64 -3.42 7.58 2.76
N PHE A 65 -3.01 6.48 3.39
CA PHE A 65 -3.88 5.71 4.28
C PHE A 65 -3.40 5.86 5.71
N GLY A 66 -4.30 6.32 6.59
CA GLY A 66 -4.05 6.49 8.01
C GLY A 66 -4.54 5.29 8.82
N TYR A 67 -3.76 4.87 9.82
CA TYR A 67 -4.09 3.78 10.72
C TYR A 67 -3.78 4.15 12.17
N TYR A 68 -4.64 3.74 13.12
CA TYR A 68 -4.41 3.99 14.54
C TYR A 68 -3.36 3.03 15.10
N VAL A 69 -2.36 3.58 15.82
CA VAL A 69 -1.27 2.82 16.46
C VAL A 69 -1.09 3.27 17.91
N ASP A 70 -0.52 2.39 18.73
CA ASP A 70 -0.24 2.68 20.13
C ASP A 70 1.19 3.23 20.35
N ASP A 71 2.06 3.15 19.35
CA ASP A 71 3.45 3.59 19.32
C ASP A 71 3.73 4.61 18.20
N PRO A 72 3.01 5.78 18.21
CA PRO A 72 3.01 6.72 17.08
C PRO A 72 4.38 7.35 16.79
N GLU A 73 5.28 7.42 17.76
CA GLU A 73 6.63 8.00 17.62
C GLU A 73 7.51 7.29 16.59
N ARG A 74 7.10 6.12 16.12
CA ARG A 74 7.84 5.32 15.12
C ARG A 74 7.53 5.70 13.67
N PHE A 75 6.46 6.46 13.43
CA PHE A 75 5.85 6.64 12.12
C PHE A 75 5.68 8.12 11.75
N GLY A 76 5.35 8.37 10.50
CA GLY A 76 4.79 9.66 10.09
C GLY A 76 3.37 9.83 10.64
N ILE A 77 3.13 10.87 11.43
CA ILE A 77 1.88 11.08 12.17
C ILE A 77 1.07 12.20 11.56
N VAL A 78 -0.22 11.96 11.36
CA VAL A 78 -1.19 12.96 10.87
C VAL A 78 -2.00 13.51 12.03
N GLU A 79 -2.09 14.83 12.12
CA GLU A 79 -2.98 15.55 13.03
C GLU A 79 -4.25 15.96 12.28
N PHE A 80 -5.40 15.85 12.93
CA PHE A 80 -6.70 16.21 12.37
C PHE A 80 -7.34 17.33 13.17
N ASP A 81 -8.12 18.19 12.50
CA ASP A 81 -9.00 19.14 13.17
C ASP A 81 -10.29 18.46 13.67
N SER A 82 -11.18 19.26 14.27
CA SER A 82 -12.47 18.78 14.80
C SER A 82 -13.44 18.28 13.73
N GLU A 83 -13.19 18.58 12.45
CA GLU A 83 -13.99 18.12 11.31
C GLU A 83 -13.40 16.88 10.64
N GLY A 84 -12.24 16.39 11.14
CA GLY A 84 -11.53 15.22 10.61
C GLY A 84 -10.67 15.53 9.38
N LYS A 85 -10.37 16.80 9.13
CA LYS A 85 -9.45 17.21 8.07
C LYS A 85 -8.01 17.18 8.59
N ALA A 86 -7.10 16.60 7.80
CA ALA A 86 -5.67 16.64 8.11
C ALA A 86 -5.15 18.09 8.11
N ILE A 87 -4.46 18.48 9.17
CA ILE A 87 -3.91 19.82 9.36
C ILE A 87 -2.41 19.86 9.54
N SER A 88 -1.79 18.78 9.97
CA SER A 88 -0.34 18.63 9.99
C SER A 88 0.08 17.18 9.77
N ILE A 89 1.31 17.00 9.31
CA ILE A 89 1.97 15.71 9.20
C ILE A 89 3.43 15.84 9.62
N GLU A 90 3.91 14.93 10.47
CA GLU A 90 5.24 15.00 11.07
C GLU A 90 5.89 13.62 11.11
N GLU A 91 7.16 13.53 10.67
CA GLU A 91 7.93 12.27 10.65
C GLU A 91 8.49 11.99 12.05
N LYS A 92 8.15 10.85 12.62
CA LYS A 92 8.67 10.32 13.89
C LYS A 92 8.78 11.38 15.00
N PRO A 93 7.68 12.06 15.34
CA PRO A 93 7.70 13.15 16.32
C PRO A 93 8.05 12.64 17.72
N GLU A 94 8.85 13.39 18.47
CA GLU A 94 9.11 13.11 19.89
C GLU A 94 7.84 13.24 20.74
N HIS A 95 6.93 14.13 20.34
CA HIS A 95 5.65 14.39 20.99
C HIS A 95 4.51 14.30 19.98
N PRO A 96 4.04 13.07 19.67
CA PRO A 96 3.00 12.86 18.68
C PRO A 96 1.70 13.59 19.03
N LYS A 97 1.12 14.30 18.07
CA LYS A 97 -0.14 15.03 18.24
C LYS A 97 -1.38 14.18 18.03
N SER A 98 -1.21 12.99 17.50
CA SER A 98 -2.26 11.99 17.31
C SER A 98 -1.66 10.59 17.32
N ASN A 99 -2.53 9.57 17.31
CA ASN A 99 -2.16 8.16 17.16
C ASN A 99 -2.38 7.64 15.72
N TYR A 100 -2.69 8.51 14.76
CA TYR A 100 -2.89 8.08 13.37
C TYR A 100 -1.60 8.23 12.57
N CYS A 101 -1.01 7.09 12.23
CA CYS A 101 0.16 7.04 11.37
C CYS A 101 -0.23 6.92 9.89
N VAL A 102 0.65 7.36 9.00
CA VAL A 102 0.60 7.07 7.57
C VAL A 102 1.19 5.69 7.33
N THR A 103 0.42 4.83 6.67
CA THR A 103 0.86 3.48 6.31
C THR A 103 1.73 3.48 5.05
N GLY A 104 2.35 2.35 4.72
CA GLY A 104 3.20 2.22 3.54
C GLY A 104 2.45 2.04 2.21
N LEU A 105 1.39 2.81 2.00
CA LEU A 105 0.58 2.77 0.77
C LEU A 105 0.20 4.19 0.35
N TYR A 106 0.69 4.60 -0.81
CA TYR A 106 0.63 5.98 -1.29
C TYR A 106 0.17 6.03 -2.74
N PHE A 107 -0.65 7.02 -3.07
CA PHE A 107 -1.09 7.31 -4.44
C PHE A 107 -0.87 8.78 -4.74
N TYR A 108 -0.21 9.07 -5.84
CA TYR A 108 0.16 10.43 -6.22
C TYR A 108 -0.20 10.71 -7.67
N ASP A 109 -0.56 11.96 -7.95
CA ASP A 109 -0.56 12.47 -9.30
C ASP A 109 0.89 12.64 -9.84
N ASN A 110 1.04 13.01 -11.09
CA ASN A 110 2.36 13.08 -11.73
C ASN A 110 3.30 14.17 -11.15
N LYS A 111 2.77 15.16 -10.41
CA LYS A 111 3.59 16.20 -9.76
C LYS A 111 4.58 15.65 -8.74
N VAL A 112 4.36 14.44 -8.25
CA VAL A 112 5.21 13.79 -7.24
C VAL A 112 6.68 13.74 -7.63
N VAL A 113 6.99 13.55 -8.91
CA VAL A 113 8.37 13.49 -9.40
C VAL A 113 9.06 14.86 -9.23
N GLU A 114 8.36 15.94 -9.61
CA GLU A 114 8.89 17.29 -9.45
C GLU A 114 9.05 17.67 -7.97
N TYR A 115 8.05 17.35 -7.14
CA TYR A 115 8.14 17.61 -5.71
C TYR A 115 9.29 16.83 -5.07
N ALA A 116 9.47 15.56 -5.40
CA ALA A 116 10.57 14.75 -4.89
C ALA A 116 11.96 15.33 -5.27
N LYS A 117 12.12 15.83 -6.48
CA LYS A 117 13.37 16.48 -6.93
C LYS A 117 13.70 17.76 -6.17
N ASN A 118 12.69 18.47 -5.68
CA ASN A 118 12.84 19.73 -4.95
C ASN A 118 12.91 19.55 -3.42
N LEU A 119 12.74 18.32 -2.90
CA LEU A 119 12.90 18.03 -1.48
C LEU A 119 14.35 18.29 -1.04
N LYS A 120 14.46 18.73 0.21
CA LYS A 120 15.75 18.81 0.91
C LYS A 120 15.86 17.66 1.89
N PRO A 121 17.04 17.06 2.07
CA PRO A 121 17.24 16.05 3.09
C PRO A 121 16.84 16.57 4.47
N SER A 122 16.17 15.73 5.24
CA SER A 122 15.81 15.97 6.63
C SER A 122 17.06 16.04 7.54
N ALA A 123 16.86 16.30 8.83
CA ALA A 123 17.92 16.22 9.84
C ALA A 123 18.58 14.82 9.91
N ARG A 124 17.88 13.78 9.42
CA ARG A 124 18.38 12.41 9.29
C ARG A 124 19.20 12.17 8.00
N GLY A 125 19.26 13.14 7.12
CA GLY A 125 19.92 13.04 5.81
C GLY A 125 19.08 12.35 4.74
N GLU A 126 17.77 12.13 4.98
CA GLU A 126 16.87 11.39 4.10
C GLU A 126 15.88 12.32 3.39
N LEU A 127 15.52 12.00 2.15
CA LEU A 127 14.37 12.58 1.44
C LEU A 127 13.10 11.88 1.95
N GLU A 128 12.48 12.50 2.97
CA GLU A 128 11.35 11.91 3.69
C GLU A 128 10.08 11.91 2.84
N ILE A 129 9.38 10.79 2.82
CA ILE A 129 8.06 10.74 2.18
C ILE A 129 7.03 11.59 2.94
N THR A 130 7.23 11.79 4.22
CA THR A 130 6.41 12.68 5.04
C THR A 130 6.54 14.13 4.61
N ASP A 131 7.75 14.59 4.24
CA ASP A 131 7.95 15.94 3.70
C ASP A 131 7.30 16.10 2.33
N LEU A 132 7.34 15.06 1.50
CA LEU A 132 6.61 15.02 0.24
C LEU A 132 5.09 15.15 0.46
N ASN A 133 4.54 14.39 1.40
CA ASN A 133 3.12 14.46 1.76
C ASN A 133 2.75 15.83 2.35
N ARG A 134 3.68 16.49 3.04
CA ARG A 134 3.47 17.84 3.57
C ARG A 134 3.26 18.87 2.46
N ILE A 135 4.00 18.76 1.33
CA ILE A 135 3.78 19.65 0.18
C ILE A 135 2.34 19.54 -0.31
N TYR A 136 1.83 18.31 -0.50
CA TYR A 136 0.44 18.10 -0.89
C TYR A 136 -0.56 18.60 0.16
N LEU A 137 -0.24 18.48 1.43
CA LEU A 137 -1.08 19.00 2.51
C LEU A 137 -1.17 20.54 2.48
N GLU A 138 -0.04 21.21 2.32
CA GLU A 138 0.04 22.67 2.24
C GLU A 138 -0.68 23.24 1.01
N GLU A 139 -0.69 22.49 -0.10
CA GLU A 139 -1.47 22.82 -1.29
C GLU A 139 -2.96 22.48 -1.17
N GLY A 140 -3.37 21.86 -0.06
CA GLY A 140 -4.76 21.40 0.13
C GLY A 140 -5.13 20.21 -0.75
N GLN A 141 -4.13 19.45 -1.22
CA GLN A 141 -4.25 18.32 -2.15
C GLN A 141 -3.86 16.97 -1.53
N LEU A 142 -3.72 16.89 -0.20
CA LEU A 142 -3.52 15.61 0.50
C LEU A 142 -4.87 15.08 0.99
N ASN A 143 -5.26 13.91 0.51
CA ASN A 143 -6.39 13.15 1.03
C ASN A 143 -5.87 12.06 1.96
N VAL A 144 -6.36 12.02 3.20
CA VAL A 144 -6.02 10.98 4.18
C VAL A 144 -7.24 10.07 4.38
N GLU A 145 -7.12 8.84 3.92
CA GLU A 145 -8.17 7.83 4.02
C GLU A 145 -7.94 6.97 5.28
N LEU A 146 -8.78 7.12 6.30
CA LEU A 146 -8.63 6.37 7.55
C LEU A 146 -9.10 4.92 7.40
N LEU A 147 -8.21 3.99 7.70
CA LEU A 147 -8.50 2.58 7.84
C LEU A 147 -9.03 2.34 9.26
N GLY A 148 -10.36 2.27 9.38
CA GLY A 148 -11.03 2.11 10.66
C GLY A 148 -11.23 0.66 11.08
N GLN A 149 -12.24 0.43 11.94
CA GLN A 149 -12.60 -0.89 12.42
C GLN A 149 -12.84 -1.88 11.27
N GLY A 150 -12.31 -3.09 11.39
CA GLY A 150 -12.40 -4.14 10.37
C GLY A 150 -11.23 -4.14 9.39
N PHE A 151 -10.27 -3.21 9.52
CA PHE A 151 -8.98 -3.26 8.85
C PHE A 151 -7.89 -3.72 9.81
N THR A 152 -6.93 -4.44 9.26
CA THR A 152 -5.66 -4.77 9.90
C THR A 152 -4.54 -4.31 8.99
N TRP A 153 -3.65 -3.51 9.54
CA TRP A 153 -2.39 -3.14 8.92
C TRP A 153 -1.24 -3.66 9.77
N LEU A 154 -0.27 -4.28 9.15
CA LEU A 154 0.91 -4.83 9.79
C LEU A 154 2.14 -4.34 9.04
N ASP A 155 3.08 -3.77 9.78
CA ASP A 155 4.43 -3.45 9.34
C ASP A 155 5.36 -4.57 9.81
N THR A 156 6.00 -5.29 8.88
CA THR A 156 6.83 -6.45 9.20
C THR A 156 8.32 -6.10 9.37
N GLY A 157 8.62 -4.87 9.77
CA GLY A 157 9.98 -4.35 9.91
C GLY A 157 10.78 -4.90 11.09
N THR A 158 10.15 -5.64 12.02
CA THR A 158 10.83 -6.29 13.16
C THR A 158 10.57 -7.79 13.16
N HIS A 159 11.40 -8.55 13.91
CA HIS A 159 11.17 -9.99 14.05
C HIS A 159 9.84 -10.32 14.72
N GLU A 160 9.44 -9.56 15.73
CA GLU A 160 8.15 -9.72 16.42
C GLU A 160 6.98 -9.44 15.48
N SER A 161 6.99 -8.31 14.79
CA SER A 161 5.91 -7.97 13.85
C SER A 161 5.81 -8.94 12.67
N LEU A 162 6.93 -9.54 12.24
CA LEU A 162 6.92 -10.60 11.22
C LEU A 162 6.24 -11.88 11.73
N VAL A 163 6.46 -12.25 12.99
CA VAL A 163 5.78 -13.39 13.62
C VAL A 163 4.29 -13.11 13.76
N ASP A 164 3.91 -11.91 14.19
CA ASP A 164 2.50 -11.50 14.29
C ASP A 164 1.80 -11.53 12.92
N ALA A 165 2.46 -11.04 11.89
CA ALA A 165 1.97 -11.11 10.51
C ALA A 165 1.78 -12.56 10.04
N THR A 166 2.73 -13.44 10.35
CA THR A 166 2.65 -14.87 10.02
C THR A 166 1.45 -15.53 10.72
N ASN A 167 1.25 -15.25 12.01
CA ASN A 167 0.12 -15.77 12.79
C ASN A 167 -1.22 -15.21 12.28
N PHE A 168 -1.25 -13.93 11.93
CA PHE A 168 -2.42 -13.29 11.34
C PHE A 168 -2.81 -13.96 10.02
N VAL A 169 -1.88 -14.09 9.06
CA VAL A 169 -2.13 -14.74 7.77
C VAL A 169 -2.61 -16.17 7.97
N LYS A 170 -1.94 -16.95 8.82
CA LYS A 170 -2.34 -18.33 9.15
C LYS A 170 -3.78 -18.38 9.67
N THR A 171 -4.12 -17.52 10.63
CA THR A 171 -5.46 -17.48 11.25
C THR A 171 -6.53 -17.12 10.23
N MET A 172 -6.29 -16.08 9.43
CA MET A 172 -7.24 -15.63 8.42
C MET A 172 -7.46 -16.71 7.34
N GLU A 173 -6.41 -17.30 6.80
CA GLU A 173 -6.52 -18.35 5.79
C GLU A 173 -7.20 -19.60 6.33
N THR A 174 -6.93 -19.99 7.60
CA THR A 174 -7.54 -21.15 8.23
C THR A 174 -9.04 -20.97 8.43
N HIS A 175 -9.49 -19.81 8.89
CA HIS A 175 -10.90 -19.59 9.24
C HIS A 175 -11.75 -19.06 8.10
N GLN A 176 -11.16 -18.28 7.19
CA GLN A 176 -11.87 -17.78 6.01
C GLN A 176 -11.79 -18.74 4.82
N HIS A 177 -10.93 -19.76 4.88
CA HIS A 177 -10.66 -20.71 3.80
C HIS A 177 -10.25 -20.04 2.49
N ARG A 178 -9.68 -18.84 2.56
CA ARG A 178 -9.20 -18.04 1.44
C ARG A 178 -7.76 -17.68 1.63
N LYS A 179 -7.02 -17.67 0.52
CA LYS A 179 -5.63 -17.19 0.51
C LYS A 179 -5.58 -15.66 0.53
N ILE A 180 -4.69 -15.10 1.34
CA ILE A 180 -4.36 -13.68 1.29
C ILE A 180 -3.42 -13.45 0.11
N ALA A 181 -3.70 -12.42 -0.69
CA ALA A 181 -2.87 -12.01 -1.83
C ALA A 181 -2.57 -13.15 -2.82
N CYS A 182 -3.52 -14.04 -3.09
CA CYS A 182 -3.38 -15.04 -4.13
C CYS A 182 -3.43 -14.36 -5.52
N LEU A 183 -2.26 -14.16 -6.11
CA LEU A 183 -2.12 -13.36 -7.34
C LEU A 183 -2.89 -13.97 -8.52
N GLU A 184 -2.87 -15.29 -8.66
CA GLU A 184 -3.58 -16.00 -9.73
C GLU A 184 -5.10 -15.88 -9.56
N GLU A 185 -5.61 -15.96 -8.32
CA GLU A 185 -7.03 -15.72 -8.05
C GLU A 185 -7.42 -14.29 -8.42
N ILE A 186 -6.63 -13.31 -7.95
CA ILE A 186 -6.88 -11.89 -8.23
C ILE A 186 -6.87 -11.63 -9.74
N ALA A 187 -5.86 -12.12 -10.44
CA ALA A 187 -5.71 -11.93 -11.89
C ALA A 187 -6.84 -12.61 -12.68
N TYR A 188 -7.19 -13.84 -12.31
CA TYR A 188 -8.29 -14.59 -12.96
C TYR A 188 -9.63 -13.90 -12.78
N LEU A 189 -9.93 -13.44 -11.58
CA LEU A 189 -11.22 -12.82 -11.26
C LEU A 189 -11.38 -11.41 -11.86
N ASN A 190 -10.25 -10.74 -12.14
CA ASN A 190 -10.25 -9.48 -12.88
C ASN A 190 -10.17 -9.69 -14.41
N GLY A 191 -10.12 -10.94 -14.88
CA GLY A 191 -10.04 -11.24 -16.31
C GLY A 191 -8.69 -10.93 -16.95
N TRP A 192 -7.62 -10.77 -16.14
CA TRP A 192 -6.28 -10.50 -16.65
C TRP A 192 -5.55 -11.76 -17.13
N ILE A 193 -5.92 -12.92 -16.59
CA ILE A 193 -5.45 -14.22 -17.06
C ILE A 193 -6.64 -15.15 -17.28
N SER A 194 -6.46 -16.10 -18.19
CA SER A 194 -7.47 -17.11 -18.54
C SER A 194 -7.47 -18.28 -17.56
N LYS A 195 -8.55 -19.09 -17.62
CA LYS A 195 -8.63 -20.37 -16.89
C LYS A 195 -7.46 -21.30 -17.23
N GLU A 196 -7.08 -21.35 -18.50
CA GLU A 196 -5.99 -22.17 -19.01
C GLU A 196 -4.64 -21.76 -18.43
N GLU A 197 -4.42 -20.47 -18.20
CA GLU A 197 -3.21 -19.96 -17.56
C GLU A 197 -3.16 -20.36 -16.09
N VAL A 198 -4.27 -20.25 -15.36
CA VAL A 198 -4.34 -20.75 -13.97
C VAL A 198 -4.12 -22.26 -13.90
N LEU A 199 -4.66 -23.03 -14.85
CA LEU A 199 -4.43 -24.47 -14.91
C LEU A 199 -2.95 -24.84 -15.13
N LYS A 200 -2.18 -24.04 -15.88
CA LYS A 200 -0.73 -24.24 -16.02
C LYS A 200 -0.01 -24.10 -14.67
N VAL A 201 -0.39 -23.09 -13.88
CA VAL A 201 0.16 -22.90 -12.53
C VAL A 201 -0.28 -24.05 -11.60
N TYR A 202 -1.54 -24.47 -11.67
CA TYR A 202 -2.04 -25.61 -10.92
C TYR A 202 -1.23 -26.87 -11.21
N GLU A 203 -0.95 -27.19 -12.46
CA GLU A 203 -0.17 -28.38 -12.81
C GLU A 203 1.21 -28.43 -12.13
N LEU A 204 1.85 -27.27 -11.95
CA LEU A 204 3.12 -27.15 -11.24
C LEU A 204 2.96 -27.33 -9.73
N LEU A 205 1.83 -26.90 -9.16
CA LEU A 205 1.60 -26.80 -7.72
C LEU A 205 0.57 -27.82 -7.19
N LYS A 206 0.05 -28.73 -8.04
CA LYS A 206 -1.07 -29.64 -7.69
C LYS A 206 -0.85 -30.52 -6.47
N LYS A 207 0.41 -30.72 -6.06
CA LYS A 207 0.73 -31.54 -4.88
C LYS A 207 0.72 -30.76 -3.56
N ASN A 208 0.56 -29.45 -3.59
CA ASN A 208 0.52 -28.60 -2.40
C ASN A 208 -0.84 -27.92 -2.20
N GLN A 209 -1.03 -27.33 -1.03
CA GLN A 209 -2.29 -26.69 -0.65
C GLN A 209 -2.63 -25.48 -1.53
N TYR A 210 -1.64 -24.76 -2.03
CA TYR A 210 -1.85 -23.60 -2.88
C TYR A 210 -2.45 -24.00 -4.24
N GLY A 211 -1.89 -25.03 -4.88
CA GLY A 211 -2.45 -25.56 -6.13
C GLY A 211 -3.88 -26.07 -5.94
N GLN A 212 -4.16 -26.82 -4.85
CA GLN A 212 -5.52 -27.27 -4.56
C GLN A 212 -6.50 -26.10 -4.40
N TYR A 213 -6.06 -25.01 -3.73
CA TYR A 213 -6.84 -23.79 -3.63
C TYR A 213 -7.16 -23.17 -5.00
N LEU A 214 -6.20 -23.10 -5.92
CA LEU A 214 -6.45 -22.60 -7.28
C LEU A 214 -7.51 -23.42 -8.01
N MET A 215 -7.51 -24.73 -7.83
CA MET A 215 -8.55 -25.59 -8.41
C MET A 215 -9.93 -25.33 -7.78
N ASP A 216 -9.99 -25.10 -6.47
CA ASP A 216 -11.23 -24.70 -5.78
C ASP A 216 -11.78 -23.38 -6.33
N VAL A 217 -10.90 -22.40 -6.59
CA VAL A 217 -11.26 -21.11 -7.20
C VAL A 217 -11.85 -21.32 -8.61
N LEU A 218 -11.17 -22.13 -9.45
CA LEU A 218 -11.65 -22.43 -10.82
C LEU A 218 -12.98 -23.19 -10.83
N ASN A 219 -13.26 -23.99 -9.81
CA ASN A 219 -14.53 -24.71 -9.62
C ASN A 219 -15.64 -23.83 -9.02
N GLY A 220 -15.37 -22.56 -8.76
CA GLY A 220 -16.36 -21.61 -8.25
C GLY A 220 -16.70 -21.74 -6.77
N LYS A 221 -15.90 -22.46 -5.97
CA LYS A 221 -16.16 -22.69 -4.55
C LYS A 221 -16.35 -21.41 -3.73
N TYR A 222 -15.79 -20.31 -4.17
CA TYR A 222 -15.74 -19.04 -3.44
C TYR A 222 -16.47 -17.88 -4.15
N LEU A 223 -17.29 -18.17 -5.17
CA LEU A 223 -17.96 -17.12 -5.97
C LEU A 223 -19.05 -16.36 -5.20
N ASP A 224 -19.69 -17.00 -4.21
CA ASP A 224 -20.83 -16.42 -3.49
C ASP A 224 -20.47 -15.22 -2.60
N ALA A 225 -19.21 -15.01 -2.30
CA ALA A 225 -18.75 -13.90 -1.45
C ALA A 225 -18.57 -12.55 -2.20
N ARG A 226 -18.93 -12.48 -3.49
CA ARG A 226 -18.67 -11.31 -4.36
C ARG A 226 -19.91 -10.71 -5.02
N ARG A 227 -21.08 -11.13 -4.60
CA ARG A 227 -22.36 -10.55 -5.03
C ARG A 227 -22.83 -9.47 -4.07
#